data_7256fca4baf02adb65ad34845937e8de
#
_entry.id   7256fca4baf02adb65ad34845937e8de
#
_cell.length_a   1.000
_cell.length_b   1.000
_cell.length_c   1.000
_cell.angle_alpha   90.00
_cell.angle_beta   90.00
_cell.angle_gamma   90.00
#
_symmetry.space_group_name_H-M   'P 1'
#
loop_
_entity.id
_entity.type
_entity.pdbx_description
1 polymer ?
#
loop_
_entity_poly.entity_id
_entity_poly.type
_entity_poly.pdbx_seq_one_letter_code
_entity_poly.pdbx_strand_id
1 'polypeptide(L)'
;MTPPEPPTDIKEEKDCDVLVIGLGISGLAALKAAAEQGAKVIGIDKQAELCVIADAGDFGIVNSKIQKEIGIEWAPKSEVVNQLMKDMCYRPNPDLLGYWYDHSGEDFDWYIEGADFEILPSTWANKQTDKVNYIRPKCFPPLEGYDYKKEYYPYFHGSITTNPNANWASKAAYDSAVKAGAETMFSTWAEQLIVDDSGKIVGAYVHDIDDVYTKINAKAVCLCTGDIGGSQEMRDYYVPWADEFACVYYDNDAKGVVANTGDGHKMGMWAGAHMELGPLAPMTHHMGGAMGINSYLQLNMEGKRFMNEDIPGQNIADQMSRQPGKQSWQIFDSKWPEQISLMPDGHGYANHYLTDEEAAELTTVAESGWSLKLLGIATPSSIDEGSDVKADSIEELAKGMNLPVDVVKAEIDRYNELCHKGIDEDYGKIPTRLFPVETPPFYAIHFDAAGMLVVMGGLECNTKLQPLDDEGNPIEGLFVAGNCMGGRFLVEYPVTVAGISLATALSFGRMAGINAVGKEVIDAKARA
;
A
#
# COMPACT_ATOMS: atom_id res chain seq x y z
N MET A 1 6.96 22.82 14.67
CA MET A 1 7.60 23.12 13.35
C MET A 1 7.30 24.57 12.99
N THR A 2 8.29 25.38 12.68
CA THR A 2 8.11 26.80 12.32
C THR A 2 8.20 26.92 10.80
N PRO A 3 7.32 27.69 10.13
CA PRO A 3 7.44 27.93 8.69
C PRO A 3 8.77 28.65 8.37
N PRO A 4 9.35 28.38 7.21
CA PRO A 4 10.50 29.18 6.74
C PRO A 4 10.06 30.61 6.48
N GLU A 5 11.01 31.54 6.50
CA GLU A 5 10.75 32.92 6.03
C GLU A 5 10.50 32.88 4.50
N PRO A 6 9.52 33.63 4.00
CA PRO A 6 9.30 33.69 2.56
C PRO A 6 10.57 34.13 1.81
N PRO A 7 10.89 33.50 0.67
CA PRO A 7 12.08 33.87 -0.10
C PRO A 7 11.97 35.31 -0.62
N THR A 8 13.08 36.05 -0.52
CA THR A 8 13.13 37.48 -0.94
C THR A 8 13.70 37.66 -2.35
N ASP A 9 14.44 36.67 -2.87
CA ASP A 9 15.10 36.73 -4.18
C ASP A 9 14.35 35.84 -5.19
N ILE A 10 13.14 36.27 -5.58
CA ILE A 10 12.32 35.61 -6.60
C ILE A 10 12.85 35.97 -7.98
N LYS A 11 13.21 34.96 -8.79
CA LYS A 11 13.75 35.16 -10.14
C LYS A 11 12.68 35.05 -11.22
N GLU A 12 11.64 34.30 -10.99
CA GLU A 12 10.54 34.08 -11.94
C GLU A 12 9.19 34.09 -11.23
N GLU A 13 8.16 34.57 -11.92
CA GLU A 13 6.77 34.42 -11.52
C GLU A 13 6.00 33.68 -12.63
N LYS A 14 5.17 32.72 -12.24
CA LYS A 14 4.26 31.99 -13.13
C LYS A 14 2.84 32.09 -12.60
N ASP A 15 1.87 32.05 -13.53
CA ASP A 15 0.44 32.02 -13.19
C ASP A 15 -0.19 30.73 -13.70
N CYS A 16 -1.09 30.14 -12.92
CA CYS A 16 -1.92 29.01 -13.34
C CYS A 16 -3.30 29.07 -12.68
N ASP A 17 -4.21 28.22 -13.11
CA ASP A 17 -5.50 28.03 -12.44
C ASP A 17 -5.32 27.04 -11.27
N VAL A 18 -4.60 25.94 -11.50
CA VAL A 18 -4.34 24.91 -10.50
C VAL A 18 -2.85 24.59 -10.45
N LEU A 19 -2.27 24.62 -9.25
CA LEU A 19 -0.94 24.10 -8.97
C LEU A 19 -1.06 22.74 -8.30
N VAL A 20 -0.42 21.71 -8.86
CA VAL A 20 -0.34 20.37 -8.27
C VAL A 20 1.06 20.14 -7.73
N ILE A 21 1.20 19.89 -6.44
CA ILE A 21 2.48 19.67 -5.76
C ILE A 21 2.63 18.18 -5.45
N GLY A 22 3.61 17.52 -6.09
CA GLY A 22 3.83 16.09 -6.10
C GLY A 22 3.13 15.42 -7.29
N LEU A 23 3.88 14.68 -8.11
CA LEU A 23 3.42 13.99 -9.32
C LEU A 23 3.44 12.47 -9.19
N GLY A 24 3.18 11.96 -7.98
CA GLY A 24 2.82 10.57 -7.76
C GLY A 24 1.41 10.24 -8.29
N ILE A 25 0.87 9.05 -7.96
CA ILE A 25 -0.43 8.59 -8.47
C ILE A 25 -1.54 9.63 -8.27
N SER A 26 -1.67 10.20 -7.07
CA SER A 26 -2.71 11.19 -6.77
C SER A 26 -2.49 12.51 -7.52
N GLY A 27 -1.23 12.95 -7.61
CA GLY A 27 -0.90 14.19 -8.31
C GLY A 27 -1.10 14.09 -9.82
N LEU A 28 -0.74 12.98 -10.43
CA LEU A 28 -0.99 12.72 -11.85
C LEU A 28 -2.49 12.65 -12.16
N ALA A 29 -3.27 12.05 -11.27
CA ALA A 29 -4.73 12.05 -11.40
C ALA A 29 -5.31 13.48 -11.28
N ALA A 30 -4.82 14.28 -10.32
CA ALA A 30 -5.24 15.68 -10.17
C ALA A 30 -4.83 16.53 -11.37
N LEU A 31 -3.60 16.36 -11.86
CA LEU A 31 -3.06 17.07 -13.03
C LEU A 31 -3.89 16.79 -14.27
N LYS A 32 -4.13 15.50 -14.57
CA LYS A 32 -4.95 15.06 -15.71
C LYS A 32 -6.37 15.61 -15.61
N ALA A 33 -7.01 15.43 -14.46
CA ALA A 33 -8.40 15.85 -14.26
C ALA A 33 -8.58 17.37 -14.42
N ALA A 34 -7.69 18.17 -13.87
CA ALA A 34 -7.76 19.63 -14.00
C ALA A 34 -7.46 20.10 -15.44
N ALA A 35 -6.47 19.51 -16.11
CA ALA A 35 -6.11 19.85 -17.48
C ALA A 35 -7.23 19.50 -18.47
N GLU A 36 -7.86 18.34 -18.34
CA GLU A 36 -8.99 17.92 -19.18
C GLU A 36 -10.22 18.81 -19.02
N GLN A 37 -10.37 19.52 -17.89
CA GLN A 37 -11.39 20.54 -17.71
C GLN A 37 -11.01 21.89 -18.35
N GLY A 38 -9.85 21.96 -19.02
CA GLY A 38 -9.36 23.14 -19.71
C GLY A 38 -8.80 24.22 -18.78
N ALA A 39 -8.38 23.85 -17.58
CA ALA A 39 -7.65 24.74 -16.69
C ALA A 39 -6.17 24.85 -17.14
N LYS A 40 -5.55 26.00 -16.90
CA LYS A 40 -4.09 26.12 -16.98
C LYS A 40 -3.49 25.49 -15.72
N VAL A 41 -2.82 24.35 -15.88
CA VAL A 41 -2.31 23.56 -14.76
C VAL A 41 -0.79 23.49 -14.80
N ILE A 42 -0.16 23.71 -13.65
CA ILE A 42 1.26 23.45 -13.44
C ILE A 42 1.38 22.33 -12.39
N GLY A 43 2.11 21.26 -12.73
CA GLY A 43 2.49 20.20 -11.81
C GLY A 43 3.98 20.26 -11.50
N ILE A 44 4.35 20.11 -10.24
CA ILE A 44 5.76 20.09 -9.82
C ILE A 44 6.09 18.82 -9.05
N ASP A 45 7.32 18.34 -9.20
CA ASP A 45 7.86 17.25 -8.40
C ASP A 45 9.34 17.45 -8.11
N LYS A 46 9.79 17.07 -6.92
CA LYS A 46 11.19 17.14 -6.52
C LYS A 46 12.05 16.01 -7.08
N GLN A 47 11.45 14.99 -7.69
CA GLN A 47 12.17 13.95 -8.42
C GLN A 47 12.73 14.50 -9.74
N ALA A 48 13.81 13.87 -10.23
CA ALA A 48 14.48 14.32 -11.45
C ALA A 48 13.65 14.07 -12.73
N GLU A 49 12.75 13.10 -12.68
CA GLU A 49 11.88 12.69 -13.78
C GLU A 49 10.61 12.03 -13.24
N LEU A 50 9.68 11.70 -14.12
CA LEU A 50 8.48 10.96 -13.74
C LEU A 50 8.85 9.61 -13.13
N CYS A 51 8.61 9.48 -11.85
CA CYS A 51 8.77 8.25 -11.09
C CYS A 51 7.61 8.08 -10.10
N VAL A 52 7.00 6.92 -10.10
CA VAL A 52 5.94 6.60 -9.17
C VAL A 52 6.41 5.46 -8.28
N ILE A 53 6.50 5.72 -7.00
CA ILE A 53 6.90 4.72 -6.00
C ILE A 53 5.75 3.74 -5.80
N ALA A 54 5.66 2.72 -6.64
CA ALA A 54 4.64 1.68 -6.53
C ALA A 54 5.09 0.40 -7.22
N ASP A 55 6.13 -0.22 -6.68
CA ASP A 55 6.67 -1.48 -7.23
C ASP A 55 5.63 -2.60 -7.26
N ALA A 56 4.74 -2.64 -6.27
CA ALA A 56 3.72 -3.69 -6.20
C ALA A 56 2.66 -3.58 -7.30
N GLY A 57 2.27 -2.37 -7.71
CA GLY A 57 1.29 -2.16 -8.77
C GLY A 57 -0.13 -2.62 -8.49
N ASP A 58 -0.47 -2.94 -7.24
CA ASP A 58 -1.79 -3.43 -6.87
C ASP A 58 -2.79 -2.29 -6.72
N PHE A 59 -3.94 -2.42 -7.40
CA PHE A 59 -5.05 -1.48 -7.32
C PHE A 59 -6.31 -2.16 -6.81
N GLY A 60 -6.74 -1.77 -5.61
CA GLY A 60 -8.01 -2.18 -5.02
C GLY A 60 -9.17 -1.37 -5.58
N ILE A 61 -9.46 -1.53 -6.86
CA ILE A 61 -10.53 -0.83 -7.59
C ILE A 61 -11.78 -1.71 -7.68
N VAL A 62 -12.93 -1.08 -7.84
CA VAL A 62 -14.24 -1.74 -7.84
C VAL A 62 -14.98 -1.50 -9.13
N ASN A 63 -15.42 -2.58 -9.80
CA ASN A 63 -16.29 -2.52 -10.98
C ASN A 63 -15.71 -1.81 -12.23
N SER A 64 -14.38 -1.86 -12.45
CA SER A 64 -13.78 -1.40 -13.70
C SER A 64 -14.26 -2.20 -14.91
N LYS A 65 -14.00 -1.68 -16.13
CA LYS A 65 -14.25 -2.43 -17.37
C LYS A 65 -13.44 -3.72 -17.41
N ILE A 66 -12.18 -3.65 -16.97
CA ILE A 66 -11.27 -4.80 -16.91
C ILE A 66 -11.84 -5.90 -16.01
N GLN A 67 -12.29 -5.55 -14.82
CA GLN A 67 -12.89 -6.51 -13.88
C GLN A 67 -14.15 -7.16 -14.45
N LYS A 68 -15.00 -6.37 -15.11
CA LYS A 68 -16.20 -6.90 -15.78
C LYS A 68 -15.86 -7.84 -16.93
N GLU A 69 -14.81 -7.53 -17.71
CA GLU A 69 -14.35 -8.36 -18.82
C GLU A 69 -13.86 -9.74 -18.36
N ILE A 70 -13.17 -9.80 -17.23
CA ILE A 70 -12.66 -11.05 -16.64
C ILE A 70 -13.63 -11.72 -15.65
N GLY A 71 -14.83 -11.14 -15.46
CA GLY A 71 -15.90 -11.74 -14.65
C GLY A 71 -15.77 -11.56 -13.14
N ILE A 72 -15.02 -10.56 -12.67
CA ILE A 72 -14.92 -10.24 -11.25
C ILE A 72 -16.20 -9.57 -10.77
N GLU A 73 -16.79 -10.11 -9.72
CA GLU A 73 -17.90 -9.52 -8.97
C GLU A 73 -17.47 -9.16 -7.56
N TRP A 74 -17.73 -7.92 -7.15
CA TRP A 74 -17.43 -7.46 -5.81
C TRP A 74 -18.55 -7.80 -4.81
N ALA A 75 -18.16 -8.01 -3.56
CA ALA A 75 -19.11 -8.05 -2.46
C ALA A 75 -19.87 -6.71 -2.34
N PRO A 76 -21.08 -6.69 -1.78
CA PRO A 76 -21.88 -5.47 -1.66
C PRO A 76 -21.14 -4.33 -0.93
N LYS A 77 -21.33 -3.09 -1.41
CA LYS A 77 -20.72 -1.87 -0.82
C LYS A 77 -20.80 -1.83 0.70
N SER A 78 -22.00 -2.09 1.24
CA SER A 78 -22.23 -2.06 2.68
C SER A 78 -21.38 -3.05 3.46
N GLU A 79 -21.06 -4.21 2.87
CA GLU A 79 -20.24 -5.24 3.51
C GLU A 79 -18.76 -4.87 3.44
N VAL A 80 -18.28 -4.42 2.26
CA VAL A 80 -16.88 -4.00 2.05
C VAL A 80 -16.54 -2.78 2.92
N VAL A 81 -17.34 -1.72 2.82
CA VAL A 81 -17.10 -0.49 3.58
C VAL A 81 -17.19 -0.74 5.08
N ASN A 82 -18.18 -1.54 5.54
CA ASN A 82 -18.28 -1.87 6.96
C ASN A 82 -17.10 -2.70 7.46
N GLN A 83 -16.54 -3.59 6.65
CA GLN A 83 -15.35 -4.35 7.05
C GLN A 83 -14.14 -3.43 7.15
N LEU A 84 -13.91 -2.56 6.15
CA LEU A 84 -12.85 -1.55 6.20
C LEU A 84 -12.98 -0.66 7.46
N MET A 85 -14.20 -0.23 7.79
CA MET A 85 -14.45 0.54 9.01
C MET A 85 -14.10 -0.26 10.27
N LYS A 86 -14.40 -1.56 10.33
CA LYS A 86 -14.01 -2.43 11.47
C LYS A 86 -12.50 -2.55 11.59
N ASP A 87 -11.80 -2.80 10.49
CA ASP A 87 -10.34 -2.97 10.46
C ASP A 87 -9.64 -1.73 11.04
N MET A 88 -10.21 -0.57 10.81
CA MET A 88 -9.70 0.72 11.28
C MET A 88 -10.45 1.28 12.51
N CYS A 89 -11.05 0.42 13.31
CA CYS A 89 -11.75 0.80 14.56
C CYS A 89 -12.82 1.89 14.40
N TYR A 90 -13.48 1.96 13.23
CA TYR A 90 -14.49 2.98 12.88
C TYR A 90 -13.98 4.43 12.96
N ARG A 91 -12.68 4.65 12.71
CA ARG A 91 -12.08 5.98 12.77
C ARG A 91 -12.15 6.76 11.45
N PRO A 92 -11.99 6.12 10.27
CA PRO A 92 -12.05 6.83 8.98
C PRO A 92 -13.42 7.42 8.68
N ASN A 93 -13.45 8.28 7.67
CA ASN A 93 -14.69 8.85 7.15
C ASN A 93 -15.37 7.84 6.18
N PRO A 94 -16.55 7.27 6.53
CA PRO A 94 -17.23 6.28 5.69
C PRO A 94 -17.71 6.85 4.35
N ASP A 95 -17.95 8.16 4.23
CA ASP A 95 -18.36 8.77 2.96
C ASP A 95 -17.20 8.72 1.94
N LEU A 96 -15.96 8.90 2.38
CA LEU A 96 -14.78 8.75 1.52
C LEU A 96 -14.60 7.30 1.05
N LEU A 97 -14.71 6.33 1.95
CA LEU A 97 -14.65 4.91 1.57
C LEU A 97 -15.81 4.52 0.64
N GLY A 98 -16.99 5.09 0.86
CA GLY A 98 -18.13 4.91 0.00
C GLY A 98 -17.91 5.47 -1.41
N TYR A 99 -17.31 6.64 -1.52
CA TYR A 99 -16.94 7.25 -2.80
C TYR A 99 -15.94 6.38 -3.57
N TRP A 100 -14.88 5.93 -2.88
CA TRP A 100 -13.93 4.99 -3.47
C TRP A 100 -14.63 3.74 -4.05
N TYR A 101 -15.55 3.13 -3.28
CA TYR A 101 -16.25 1.94 -3.74
C TYR A 101 -17.05 2.20 -5.02
N ASP A 102 -17.73 3.33 -5.11
CA ASP A 102 -18.61 3.66 -6.23
C ASP A 102 -17.83 4.08 -7.50
N HIS A 103 -16.65 4.70 -7.35
CA HIS A 103 -15.99 5.39 -8.47
C HIS A 103 -14.63 4.83 -8.87
N SER A 104 -13.94 4.08 -8.00
CA SER A 104 -12.54 3.68 -8.23
C SER A 104 -12.30 2.88 -9.52
N GLY A 105 -13.25 2.07 -9.95
CA GLY A 105 -13.13 1.32 -11.20
C GLY A 105 -13.18 2.22 -12.43
N GLU A 106 -14.12 3.18 -12.47
CA GLU A 106 -14.20 4.17 -13.55
C GLU A 106 -12.99 5.10 -13.55
N ASP A 107 -12.55 5.51 -12.35
CA ASP A 107 -11.37 6.36 -12.19
C ASP A 107 -10.10 5.67 -12.71
N PHE A 108 -9.96 4.37 -12.46
CA PHE A 108 -8.83 3.60 -12.97
C PHE A 108 -8.89 3.45 -14.50
N ASP A 109 -10.05 3.09 -15.05
CA ASP A 109 -10.24 2.99 -16.50
C ASP A 109 -9.88 4.31 -17.21
N TRP A 110 -10.25 5.44 -16.61
CA TRP A 110 -9.88 6.77 -17.09
C TRP A 110 -8.40 7.07 -16.92
N TYR A 111 -7.78 6.65 -15.80
CA TYR A 111 -6.38 6.93 -15.51
C TYR A 111 -5.43 6.28 -16.52
N ILE A 112 -5.72 5.05 -16.95
CA ILE A 112 -4.91 4.28 -17.89
C ILE A 112 -5.31 4.48 -19.36
N GLU A 113 -6.22 5.41 -19.65
CA GLU A 113 -6.69 5.65 -21.01
C GLU A 113 -5.53 5.94 -21.98
N GLY A 114 -5.50 5.19 -23.09
CA GLY A 114 -4.42 5.29 -24.09
C GLY A 114 -3.18 4.44 -23.82
N ALA A 115 -3.10 3.73 -22.69
CA ALA A 115 -2.02 2.78 -22.45
C ALA A 115 -2.11 1.55 -23.35
N ASP A 116 -0.95 1.00 -23.73
CA ASP A 116 -0.86 -0.30 -24.40
C ASP A 116 -0.49 -1.38 -23.39
N PHE A 117 -1.43 -2.30 -23.14
CA PHE A 117 -1.28 -3.41 -22.21
C PHE A 117 -2.13 -4.60 -22.64
N GLU A 118 -1.92 -5.75 -22.00
CA GLU A 118 -2.75 -6.95 -22.16
C GLU A 118 -3.44 -7.29 -20.83
N ILE A 119 -4.63 -7.86 -20.89
CA ILE A 119 -5.36 -8.37 -19.72
C ILE A 119 -5.18 -9.88 -19.66
N LEU A 120 -4.60 -10.37 -18.57
CA LEU A 120 -4.47 -11.80 -18.30
C LEU A 120 -5.55 -12.22 -17.31
N PRO A 121 -6.35 -13.25 -17.63
CA PRO A 121 -7.50 -13.62 -16.81
C PRO A 121 -7.16 -14.39 -15.54
N SER A 122 -5.91 -14.80 -15.37
CA SER A 122 -5.46 -15.63 -14.24
C SER A 122 -4.58 -14.84 -13.28
N THR A 123 -4.72 -15.09 -11.98
CA THR A 123 -3.85 -14.56 -10.93
C THR A 123 -2.46 -15.11 -11.03
N TRP A 124 -2.36 -16.40 -11.31
CA TRP A 124 -1.13 -17.10 -11.58
C TRP A 124 -1.02 -17.30 -13.08
N ALA A 125 -0.03 -16.76 -13.67
CA ALA A 125 0.37 -17.17 -14.99
C ALA A 125 1.88 -17.22 -14.99
N ASN A 126 2.43 -18.35 -15.34
CA ASN A 126 3.58 -18.30 -16.19
C ASN A 126 3.24 -17.27 -17.24
N LYS A 127 4.06 -16.24 -17.36
CA LYS A 127 3.83 -15.13 -18.27
C LYS A 127 3.44 -15.67 -19.66
N GLN A 128 2.14 -15.70 -19.92
CA GLN A 128 1.59 -16.15 -21.21
C GLN A 128 1.46 -15.00 -22.20
N THR A 129 2.25 -13.95 -22.02
CA THR A 129 2.25 -12.78 -22.89
C THR A 129 3.64 -12.32 -23.21
N ASP A 130 3.83 -11.89 -24.48
CA ASP A 130 5.06 -11.22 -24.94
C ASP A 130 5.02 -9.71 -24.68
N LYS A 131 3.88 -9.15 -24.21
CA LYS A 131 3.79 -7.74 -23.87
C LYS A 131 4.54 -7.44 -22.57
N VAL A 132 5.19 -6.27 -22.56
CA VAL A 132 5.91 -5.78 -21.38
C VAL A 132 4.92 -5.38 -20.29
N ASN A 133 3.83 -4.67 -20.67
CA ASN A 133 2.81 -4.20 -19.75
C ASN A 133 1.58 -5.10 -19.82
N TYR A 134 1.14 -5.55 -18.68
CA TYR A 134 -0.10 -6.33 -18.59
C TYR A 134 -0.78 -6.14 -17.24
N ILE A 135 -2.07 -6.44 -17.18
CA ILE A 135 -2.89 -6.47 -15.98
C ILE A 135 -3.33 -7.91 -15.73
N ARG A 136 -3.35 -8.29 -14.47
CA ARG A 136 -3.98 -9.53 -14.00
C ARG A 136 -4.80 -9.27 -12.75
N PRO A 137 -5.83 -10.08 -12.48
CA PRO A 137 -6.51 -10.02 -11.20
C PRO A 137 -5.57 -10.46 -10.09
N LYS A 138 -5.77 -9.95 -8.89
CA LYS A 138 -5.16 -10.47 -7.69
C LYS A 138 -6.18 -11.34 -6.96
N CYS A 139 -5.80 -12.59 -6.71
CA CYS A 139 -6.63 -13.54 -5.97
C CYS A 139 -8.02 -13.80 -6.57
N PHE A 140 -8.06 -14.05 -7.87
CA PHE A 140 -9.27 -14.39 -8.57
C PHE A 140 -9.03 -15.60 -9.52
N PRO A 141 -9.91 -16.58 -9.61
CA PRO A 141 -11.20 -16.72 -8.91
C PRO A 141 -11.04 -16.90 -7.39
N PRO A 142 -12.12 -16.61 -6.60
CA PRO A 142 -12.10 -16.84 -5.15
C PRO A 142 -11.92 -18.34 -4.83
N LEU A 143 -11.31 -18.69 -3.70
CA LEU A 143 -11.10 -20.07 -3.23
C LEU A 143 -12.41 -20.84 -3.21
N GLU A 144 -12.43 -22.07 -3.73
CA GLU A 144 -13.60 -22.91 -3.61
C GLU A 144 -13.99 -23.10 -2.14
N GLY A 145 -15.20 -22.71 -1.80
CA GLY A 145 -15.70 -22.75 -0.43
C GLY A 145 -15.25 -21.57 0.46
N TYR A 146 -14.50 -20.60 -0.07
CA TYR A 146 -14.18 -19.38 0.67
C TYR A 146 -15.44 -18.55 0.95
N ASP A 147 -15.62 -18.21 2.22
CA ASP A 147 -16.72 -17.36 2.69
C ASP A 147 -16.12 -16.30 3.64
N TYR A 148 -15.91 -15.09 3.12
CA TYR A 148 -15.33 -13.99 3.89
C TYR A 148 -16.06 -13.70 5.21
N LYS A 149 -17.34 -14.08 5.34
CA LYS A 149 -18.12 -13.91 6.56
C LYS A 149 -17.71 -14.84 7.69
N LYS A 150 -16.94 -15.88 7.39
CA LYS A 150 -16.41 -16.85 8.36
C LYS A 150 -14.97 -16.57 8.74
N GLU A 151 -14.32 -15.63 8.07
CA GLU A 151 -12.94 -15.27 8.33
C GLU A 151 -12.83 -14.23 9.44
N TYR A 152 -11.76 -14.32 10.25
CA TYR A 152 -11.43 -13.27 11.21
C TYR A 152 -10.92 -12.01 10.50
N TYR A 153 -10.14 -12.21 9.45
CA TYR A 153 -9.59 -11.19 8.57
C TYR A 153 -10.03 -11.50 7.14
N PRO A 154 -11.24 -11.09 6.76
CA PRO A 154 -11.76 -11.38 5.43
C PRO A 154 -10.99 -10.61 4.36
N TYR A 155 -10.90 -11.23 3.18
CA TYR A 155 -10.37 -10.60 1.97
C TYR A 155 -11.46 -10.51 0.92
N PHE A 156 -11.51 -9.37 0.24
CA PHE A 156 -12.39 -9.19 -0.91
C PHE A 156 -11.58 -9.39 -2.18
N HIS A 157 -11.87 -10.48 -2.87
CA HIS A 157 -11.22 -10.81 -4.14
C HIS A 157 -11.71 -9.87 -5.23
N GLY A 158 -10.80 -9.35 -6.03
CA GLY A 158 -11.16 -8.49 -7.13
C GLY A 158 -10.17 -7.37 -7.44
N SER A 159 -9.20 -7.13 -6.57
CA SER A 159 -8.09 -6.22 -6.88
C SER A 159 -7.36 -6.68 -8.14
N ILE A 160 -6.77 -5.75 -8.84
CA ILE A 160 -5.93 -6.03 -10.02
C ILE A 160 -4.49 -5.59 -9.77
N THR A 161 -3.57 -6.22 -10.48
CA THR A 161 -2.14 -5.88 -10.42
C THR A 161 -1.68 -5.42 -11.79
N THR A 162 -1.07 -4.24 -11.86
CA THR A 162 -0.35 -3.75 -13.03
C THR A 162 1.06 -4.32 -13.04
N ASN A 163 1.49 -4.91 -14.14
CA ASN A 163 2.81 -5.53 -14.27
C ASN A 163 3.61 -4.86 -15.41
N PRO A 164 4.92 -4.69 -15.28
CA PRO A 164 5.77 -5.10 -14.15
C PRO A 164 5.57 -4.27 -12.87
N ASN A 165 4.98 -3.09 -12.97
CA ASN A 165 4.66 -2.16 -11.87
C ASN A 165 3.63 -1.12 -12.34
N ALA A 166 3.31 -0.12 -11.50
CA ALA A 166 2.34 0.94 -11.80
C ALA A 166 2.86 2.08 -12.71
N ASN A 167 4.15 2.09 -13.05
CA ASN A 167 4.74 3.24 -13.77
C ASN A 167 4.14 3.46 -15.16
N TRP A 168 3.84 2.40 -15.91
CA TRP A 168 3.24 2.53 -17.23
C TRP A 168 1.81 3.11 -17.19
N ALA A 169 1.03 2.76 -16.17
CA ALA A 169 -0.30 3.31 -15.93
C ALA A 169 -0.20 4.80 -15.61
N SER A 170 0.73 5.17 -14.74
CA SER A 170 1.00 6.57 -14.37
C SER A 170 1.54 7.39 -15.54
N LYS A 171 2.36 6.77 -16.39
CA LYS A 171 2.81 7.42 -17.63
C LYS A 171 1.66 7.71 -18.58
N ALA A 172 0.67 6.83 -18.71
CA ALA A 172 -0.50 7.09 -19.54
C ALA A 172 -1.29 8.31 -19.03
N ALA A 173 -1.48 8.42 -17.70
CA ALA A 173 -2.12 9.58 -17.10
C ALA A 173 -1.31 10.86 -17.34
N TYR A 174 0.00 10.80 -17.17
CA TYR A 174 0.92 11.91 -17.45
C TYR A 174 0.83 12.38 -18.90
N ASP A 175 0.96 11.45 -19.87
CA ASP A 175 0.90 11.76 -21.29
C ASP A 175 -0.46 12.40 -21.67
N SER A 176 -1.55 11.92 -21.08
CA SER A 176 -2.89 12.51 -21.25
C SER A 176 -2.97 13.93 -20.69
N ALA A 177 -2.42 14.18 -19.51
CA ALA A 177 -2.38 15.50 -18.90
C ALA A 177 -1.58 16.51 -19.75
N VAL A 178 -0.39 16.11 -20.20
CA VAL A 178 0.46 16.95 -21.07
C VAL A 178 -0.24 17.23 -22.39
N LYS A 179 -0.88 16.23 -22.99
CA LYS A 179 -1.67 16.39 -24.21
C LYS A 179 -2.84 17.35 -24.02
N ALA A 180 -3.44 17.39 -22.83
CA ALA A 180 -4.50 18.33 -22.46
C ALA A 180 -3.96 19.74 -22.13
N GLY A 181 -2.65 19.95 -22.11
CA GLY A 181 -2.00 21.25 -21.94
C GLY A 181 -1.39 21.50 -20.56
N ALA A 182 -1.26 20.48 -19.71
CA ALA A 182 -0.55 20.63 -18.44
C ALA A 182 0.94 20.92 -18.65
N GLU A 183 1.49 21.87 -17.87
CA GLU A 183 2.93 22.09 -17.73
C GLU A 183 3.45 21.32 -16.53
N THR A 184 4.66 20.72 -16.65
CA THR A 184 5.29 20.03 -15.52
C THR A 184 6.71 20.52 -15.29
N MET A 185 7.12 20.60 -14.02
CA MET A 185 8.45 20.99 -13.58
C MET A 185 8.98 19.92 -12.63
N PHE A 186 9.97 19.16 -13.06
CA PHE A 186 10.72 18.19 -12.24
C PHE A 186 11.93 18.86 -11.59
N SER A 187 12.60 18.16 -10.67
CA SER A 187 13.67 18.74 -9.85
C SER A 187 13.26 20.06 -9.21
N THR A 188 12.00 20.16 -8.76
CA THR A 188 11.39 21.37 -8.24
C THR A 188 10.73 21.08 -6.89
N TRP A 189 11.22 21.75 -5.84
CA TRP A 189 10.71 21.62 -4.47
C TRP A 189 9.72 22.74 -4.17
N ALA A 190 8.57 22.39 -3.59
CA ALA A 190 7.71 23.39 -2.96
C ALA A 190 8.19 23.62 -1.52
N GLU A 191 8.37 24.87 -1.14
CA GLU A 191 8.86 25.24 0.18
C GLU A 191 7.77 25.78 1.10
N GLN A 192 6.88 26.62 0.55
CA GLN A 192 5.85 27.27 1.34
C GLN A 192 4.63 27.64 0.46
N LEU A 193 3.43 27.49 1.02
CA LEU A 193 2.21 28.01 0.41
C LEU A 193 2.12 29.54 0.59
N ILE A 194 1.54 30.22 -0.39
CA ILE A 194 1.25 31.65 -0.33
C ILE A 194 -0.18 31.84 0.15
N VAL A 195 -0.32 32.51 1.28
CA VAL A 195 -1.60 32.84 1.91
C VAL A 195 -1.86 34.34 1.71
N ASP A 196 -3.01 34.71 1.22
CA ASP A 196 -3.40 36.12 1.10
C ASP A 196 -3.98 36.69 2.41
N ASP A 197 -4.29 37.99 2.40
CA ASP A 197 -4.81 38.68 3.59
C ASP A 197 -6.17 38.14 4.08
N SER A 198 -6.88 37.35 3.27
CA SER A 198 -8.14 36.71 3.66
C SER A 198 -7.96 35.31 4.26
N GLY A 199 -6.73 34.75 4.24
CA GLY A 199 -6.43 33.39 4.64
C GLY A 199 -6.57 32.37 3.51
N LYS A 200 -6.82 32.81 2.28
CA LYS A 200 -6.92 31.95 1.11
C LYS A 200 -5.57 31.57 0.57
N ILE A 201 -5.42 30.32 0.11
CA ILE A 201 -4.23 29.87 -0.62
C ILE A 201 -4.28 30.39 -2.06
N VAL A 202 -3.21 31.10 -2.45
CA VAL A 202 -3.10 31.76 -3.76
C VAL A 202 -1.84 31.36 -4.53
N GLY A 203 -1.16 30.29 -4.12
CA GLY A 203 0.01 29.75 -4.80
C GLY A 203 1.04 29.14 -3.86
N ALA A 204 2.27 29.01 -4.35
CA ALA A 204 3.41 28.53 -3.58
C ALA A 204 4.72 29.18 -4.03
N TYR A 205 5.69 29.22 -3.12
CA TYR A 205 7.10 29.43 -3.45
C TYR A 205 7.74 28.09 -3.70
N VAL A 206 8.45 28.01 -4.82
CA VAL A 206 9.15 26.78 -5.23
C VAL A 206 10.58 27.13 -5.63
N HIS A 207 11.49 26.16 -5.57
CA HIS A 207 12.85 26.34 -6.05
C HIS A 207 13.30 25.13 -6.88
N ASP A 208 14.24 25.34 -7.76
CA ASP A 208 14.88 24.29 -8.55
C ASP A 208 16.07 23.64 -7.80
N ILE A 209 16.83 22.79 -8.50
CA ILE A 209 17.99 22.08 -7.94
C ILE A 209 19.13 23.03 -7.52
N ASP A 210 19.23 24.20 -8.12
CA ASP A 210 20.22 25.25 -7.86
C ASP A 210 19.71 26.29 -6.83
N ASP A 211 18.60 25.99 -6.14
CA ASP A 211 17.93 26.86 -5.16
C ASP A 211 17.48 28.22 -5.76
N VAL A 212 17.14 28.23 -7.07
CA VAL A 212 16.59 29.41 -7.73
C VAL A 212 15.08 29.44 -7.54
N TYR A 213 14.59 30.50 -6.88
CA TYR A 213 13.19 30.62 -6.51
C TYR A 213 12.28 31.14 -7.62
N THR A 214 11.18 30.43 -7.77
CA THR A 214 10.02 30.81 -8.60
C THR A 214 8.79 30.98 -7.70
N LYS A 215 8.03 32.05 -7.91
CA LYS A 215 6.71 32.23 -7.31
C LYS A 215 5.67 31.72 -8.30
N ILE A 216 4.83 30.77 -7.89
CA ILE A 216 3.72 30.29 -8.71
C ILE A 216 2.42 30.77 -8.08
N ASN A 217 1.75 31.71 -8.78
CA ASN A 217 0.40 32.15 -8.41
C ASN A 217 -0.62 31.13 -8.94
N ALA A 218 -1.56 30.72 -8.12
CA ALA A 218 -2.59 29.75 -8.47
C ALA A 218 -3.93 30.12 -7.84
N LYS A 219 -5.04 29.81 -8.50
CA LYS A 219 -6.39 29.98 -7.92
C LYS A 219 -6.69 28.89 -6.88
N ALA A 220 -6.07 27.72 -7.04
CA ALA A 220 -6.12 26.60 -6.12
C ALA A 220 -4.82 25.79 -6.16
N VAL A 221 -4.50 25.12 -5.04
CA VAL A 221 -3.35 24.23 -4.88
C VAL A 221 -3.82 22.86 -4.43
N CYS A 222 -3.31 21.79 -5.08
CA CYS A 222 -3.50 20.40 -4.68
C CYS A 222 -2.21 19.88 -4.06
N LEU A 223 -2.23 19.50 -2.78
CA LEU A 223 -1.13 18.82 -2.10
C LEU A 223 -1.25 17.30 -2.33
N CYS A 224 -0.31 16.75 -3.10
CA CYS A 224 -0.22 15.34 -3.46
C CYS A 224 1.17 14.76 -3.15
N THR A 225 1.77 15.21 -2.07
CA THR A 225 3.21 15.12 -1.75
C THR A 225 3.64 13.80 -1.11
N GLY A 226 2.78 12.80 -1.07
CA GLY A 226 3.08 11.53 -0.40
C GLY A 226 2.92 11.64 1.12
N ASP A 227 3.69 10.86 1.87
CA ASP A 227 3.55 10.67 3.31
C ASP A 227 4.71 11.28 4.13
N ILE A 228 4.81 10.88 5.40
CA ILE A 228 5.79 11.40 6.36
C ILE A 228 6.92 10.43 6.67
N GLY A 229 6.90 9.22 6.09
CA GLY A 229 7.79 8.14 6.49
C GLY A 229 9.29 8.41 6.27
N GLY A 230 9.64 9.34 5.37
CA GLY A 230 11.02 9.81 5.19
C GLY A 230 11.49 10.85 6.22
N SER A 231 10.60 11.36 7.09
CA SER A 231 10.92 12.37 8.10
C SER A 231 11.02 11.78 9.50
N GLN A 232 12.23 11.67 10.06
CA GLN A 232 12.43 11.20 11.43
C GLN A 232 11.61 12.02 12.44
N GLU A 233 11.66 13.37 12.34
CA GLU A 233 10.92 14.27 13.25
C GLU A 233 9.42 13.98 13.25
N MET A 234 8.84 13.74 12.08
CA MET A 234 7.39 13.46 11.98
C MET A 234 7.06 12.04 12.44
N ARG A 235 7.91 11.05 12.14
CA ARG A 235 7.73 9.69 12.68
C ARG A 235 7.76 9.69 14.21
N ASP A 236 8.76 10.31 14.81
CA ASP A 236 8.91 10.40 16.28
C ASP A 236 7.65 10.97 16.95
N TYR A 237 6.98 11.89 16.29
CA TYR A 237 5.79 12.54 16.82
C TYR A 237 4.49 11.80 16.54
N TYR A 238 4.28 11.37 15.29
CA TYR A 238 2.99 10.82 14.86
C TYR A 238 2.90 9.30 14.92
N VAL A 239 4.02 8.59 14.80
CA VAL A 239 4.09 7.11 14.81
C VAL A 239 5.31 6.60 15.60
N PRO A 240 5.52 7.07 16.85
CA PRO A 240 6.75 6.79 17.60
C PRO A 240 7.00 5.31 17.84
N TRP A 241 5.96 4.49 17.84
CA TRP A 241 6.08 3.05 17.98
C TRP A 241 6.62 2.36 16.72
N ALA A 242 6.51 3.00 15.56
CA ALA A 242 7.00 2.50 14.28
C ALA A 242 8.40 3.01 13.92
N ASP A 243 9.01 3.84 14.76
CA ASP A 243 10.33 4.45 14.50
C ASP A 243 11.46 3.42 14.38
N GLU A 244 11.29 2.26 15.01
CA GLU A 244 12.25 1.16 14.94
C GLU A 244 12.25 0.44 13.59
N PHE A 245 11.25 0.68 12.72
CA PHE A 245 11.16 0.06 11.42
C PHE A 245 11.96 0.86 10.38
N ALA A 246 12.84 0.18 9.65
CA ALA A 246 13.50 0.79 8.51
C ALA A 246 12.46 1.16 7.44
N CYS A 247 12.56 2.39 6.89
CA CYS A 247 11.79 2.75 5.71
C CYS A 247 12.41 2.08 4.47
N VAL A 248 11.66 1.21 3.81
CA VAL A 248 12.25 0.32 2.80
C VAL A 248 11.90 0.68 1.35
N TYR A 249 10.91 1.55 1.11
CA TYR A 249 10.40 1.80 -0.24
C TYR A 249 10.28 3.29 -0.57
N TYR A 250 11.24 4.11 -0.14
CA TYR A 250 11.26 5.50 -0.55
C TYR A 250 12.32 5.74 -1.61
N ASP A 251 11.89 6.38 -2.70
CA ASP A 251 12.80 6.96 -3.65
C ASP A 251 13.51 8.18 -3.09
N ASN A 252 14.56 8.57 -3.77
CA ASN A 252 15.25 9.80 -3.50
C ASN A 252 14.75 10.90 -4.43
N ASP A 253 14.80 12.14 -3.96
CA ASP A 253 14.60 13.32 -4.79
C ASP A 253 15.77 13.54 -5.76
N ALA A 254 15.72 14.58 -6.59
CA ALA A 254 16.78 14.90 -7.54
C ALA A 254 18.14 15.27 -6.88
N LYS A 255 18.14 15.57 -5.59
CA LYS A 255 19.37 15.80 -4.80
C LYS A 255 19.90 14.53 -4.12
N GLY A 256 19.26 13.38 -4.34
CA GLY A 256 19.61 12.10 -3.71
C GLY A 256 19.20 11.96 -2.25
N VAL A 257 18.27 12.78 -1.79
CA VAL A 257 17.73 12.74 -0.42
C VAL A 257 16.41 11.98 -0.43
N VAL A 258 16.16 11.20 0.62
CA VAL A 258 14.90 10.44 0.78
C VAL A 258 13.70 11.34 0.58
N ALA A 259 12.79 10.93 -0.32
CA ALA A 259 11.51 11.59 -0.56
C ALA A 259 10.50 11.32 0.58
N ASN A 260 9.27 11.80 0.45
CA ASN A 260 8.19 11.63 1.43
C ASN A 260 8.52 12.15 2.83
N THR A 261 9.06 13.37 2.87
CA THR A 261 9.51 14.05 4.10
C THR A 261 8.40 14.87 4.78
N GLY A 262 7.15 14.69 4.37
CA GLY A 262 5.99 15.37 4.94
C GLY A 262 5.88 16.84 4.54
N ASP A 263 6.45 17.23 3.41
CA ASP A 263 6.50 18.63 3.00
C ASP A 263 5.11 19.25 2.84
N GLY A 264 4.17 18.52 2.19
CA GLY A 264 2.79 18.99 2.07
C GLY A 264 2.06 19.06 3.40
N HIS A 265 2.33 18.14 4.32
CA HIS A 265 1.78 18.19 5.67
C HIS A 265 2.25 19.46 6.40
N LYS A 266 3.56 19.73 6.36
CA LYS A 266 4.15 20.93 6.98
C LYS A 266 3.56 22.21 6.36
N MET A 267 3.53 22.29 5.02
CA MET A 267 2.98 23.44 4.31
C MET A 267 1.50 23.66 4.65
N GLY A 268 0.69 22.59 4.72
CA GLY A 268 -0.70 22.68 5.12
C GLY A 268 -0.86 23.18 6.56
N MET A 269 -0.07 22.63 7.51
CA MET A 269 -0.10 23.07 8.90
C MET A 269 0.37 24.52 9.07
N TRP A 270 1.36 24.97 8.33
CA TRP A 270 1.77 26.39 8.34
C TRP A 270 0.71 27.31 7.77
N ALA A 271 -0.11 26.81 6.88
CA ALA A 271 -1.26 27.54 6.32
C ALA A 271 -2.54 27.45 7.18
N GLY A 272 -2.47 26.83 8.37
CA GLY A 272 -3.56 26.73 9.33
C GLY A 272 -4.34 25.42 9.34
N ALA A 273 -4.00 24.44 8.48
CA ALA A 273 -4.58 23.11 8.56
C ALA A 273 -4.07 22.33 9.78
N HIS A 274 -4.79 21.30 10.19
CA HIS A 274 -4.31 20.38 11.21
C HIS A 274 -4.23 18.94 10.67
N MET A 275 -3.39 18.15 11.33
CA MET A 275 -3.33 16.72 11.09
C MET A 275 -4.56 16.05 11.72
N GLU A 276 -5.07 15.02 11.07
CA GLU A 276 -6.14 14.21 11.65
C GLU A 276 -5.74 13.62 13.02
N LEU A 277 -6.74 13.42 13.86
CA LEU A 277 -6.52 12.85 15.19
C LEU A 277 -6.23 11.34 15.06
N GLY A 278 -4.96 11.00 15.10
CA GLY A 278 -4.44 9.65 15.00
C GLY A 278 -5.04 8.63 15.98
N PRO A 279 -4.47 7.44 16.07
CA PRO A 279 -3.17 7.07 15.51
C PRO A 279 -3.19 6.98 13.98
N LEU A 280 -2.11 7.46 13.34
CA LEU A 280 -1.89 7.22 11.92
C LEU A 280 -1.65 5.73 11.68
N ALA A 281 -1.85 5.28 10.45
CA ALA A 281 -1.73 3.87 10.05
C ALA A 281 -0.42 3.64 9.26
N PRO A 282 0.71 3.33 9.92
CA PRO A 282 1.89 2.90 9.20
C PRO A 282 1.63 1.52 8.59
N MET A 283 1.98 1.37 7.32
CA MET A 283 1.95 0.10 6.64
C MET A 283 3.28 -0.60 6.90
N THR A 284 3.29 -1.49 7.89
CA THR A 284 4.44 -2.30 8.24
C THR A 284 4.45 -3.61 7.45
N HIS A 285 5.62 -4.19 7.26
CA HIS A 285 5.77 -5.46 6.60
C HIS A 285 6.96 -6.23 7.16
N HIS A 286 6.82 -7.54 7.37
CA HIS A 286 7.98 -8.35 7.69
C HIS A 286 8.95 -8.39 6.50
N MET A 287 10.24 -8.38 6.79
CA MET A 287 11.30 -8.53 5.80
C MET A 287 11.76 -9.98 5.77
N GLY A 288 12.08 -10.46 4.57
CA GLY A 288 12.35 -11.89 4.41
C GLY A 288 11.10 -12.76 4.57
N GLY A 289 11.26 -14.05 4.46
CA GLY A 289 10.17 -15.01 4.59
C GLY A 289 9.13 -14.93 3.47
N ALA A 290 8.00 -15.58 3.70
CA ALA A 290 6.93 -15.70 2.74
C ALA A 290 6.00 -14.49 2.76
N MET A 291 6.23 -13.54 1.87
CA MET A 291 5.23 -12.50 1.61
C MET A 291 3.94 -13.15 1.10
N GLY A 292 2.93 -13.26 1.99
CA GLY A 292 1.60 -13.72 1.64
C GLY A 292 1.26 -15.18 1.97
N ILE A 293 2.19 -15.97 2.51
CA ILE A 293 1.88 -17.28 3.12
C ILE A 293 1.93 -17.12 4.64
N ASN A 294 0.85 -16.67 5.21
CA ASN A 294 0.88 -16.20 6.59
C ASN A 294 0.55 -17.30 7.61
N SER A 295 -0.27 -18.28 7.23
CA SER A 295 -0.90 -19.18 8.20
C SER A 295 -0.06 -20.35 8.68
N TYR A 296 1.24 -20.43 8.37
CA TYR A 296 2.11 -21.45 8.94
C TYR A 296 2.57 -21.08 10.36
N LEU A 297 2.92 -22.11 11.13
CA LEU A 297 3.43 -21.96 12.50
C LEU A 297 4.60 -20.97 12.57
N GLN A 298 4.54 -20.01 13.49
CA GLN A 298 5.62 -19.05 13.75
C GLN A 298 6.26 -19.32 15.11
N LEU A 299 7.58 -19.44 15.13
CA LEU A 299 8.38 -19.54 16.35
C LEU A 299 9.28 -18.32 16.50
N ASN A 300 9.33 -17.72 17.68
CA ASN A 300 10.25 -16.63 17.98
C ASN A 300 11.70 -17.16 18.20
N MET A 301 12.65 -16.27 18.45
CA MET A 301 14.05 -16.62 18.64
C MET A 301 14.36 -17.39 19.93
N GLU A 302 13.35 -17.67 20.75
CA GLU A 302 13.41 -18.61 21.89
C GLU A 302 12.80 -19.97 21.56
N GLY A 303 12.31 -20.18 20.34
CA GLY A 303 11.66 -21.40 19.87
C GLY A 303 10.21 -21.54 20.33
N LYS A 304 9.55 -20.45 20.70
CA LYS A 304 8.18 -20.40 21.20
C LYS A 304 7.22 -19.85 20.19
N ARG A 305 6.05 -20.47 20.06
CA ARG A 305 4.89 -19.91 19.37
C ARG A 305 4.38 -18.69 20.16
N PHE A 306 3.94 -17.65 19.48
CA PHE A 306 3.62 -16.38 20.14
C PHE A 306 2.36 -15.70 19.65
N MET A 307 1.66 -16.25 18.65
CA MET A 307 0.47 -15.61 18.07
C MET A 307 -0.45 -16.61 17.34
N ASN A 308 -1.62 -16.13 16.95
CA ASN A 308 -2.39 -16.71 15.86
C ASN A 308 -1.74 -16.29 14.54
N GLU A 309 -1.28 -17.23 13.75
CA GLU A 309 -0.58 -16.94 12.47
C GLU A 309 -1.54 -16.68 11.31
N ASP A 310 -2.84 -16.90 11.51
CA ASP A 310 -3.87 -16.63 10.51
C ASP A 310 -4.32 -15.17 10.54
N ILE A 311 -3.36 -14.28 10.37
CA ILE A 311 -3.51 -12.82 10.38
C ILE A 311 -2.78 -12.20 9.19
N PRO A 312 -3.11 -10.95 8.80
CA PRO A 312 -2.40 -10.25 7.74
C PRO A 312 -0.90 -10.06 8.00
N GLY A 313 -0.11 -10.00 6.93
CA GLY A 313 1.35 -9.84 7.01
C GLY A 313 1.82 -8.62 7.82
N GLN A 314 1.09 -7.52 7.76
CA GLN A 314 1.35 -6.34 8.60
C GLN A 314 1.22 -6.66 10.08
N ASN A 315 0.15 -7.36 10.45
CA ASN A 315 -0.08 -7.72 11.86
C ASN A 315 0.94 -8.76 12.35
N ILE A 316 1.45 -9.63 11.47
CA ILE A 316 2.59 -10.49 11.79
C ILE A 316 3.81 -9.64 12.13
N ALA A 317 4.12 -8.63 11.30
CA ALA A 317 5.23 -7.71 11.54
C ALA A 317 5.11 -7.00 12.90
N ASP A 318 3.90 -6.54 13.24
CA ASP A 318 3.62 -5.89 14.52
C ASP A 318 3.81 -6.83 15.72
N GLN A 319 3.43 -8.12 15.59
CA GLN A 319 3.67 -9.11 16.63
C GLN A 319 5.15 -9.50 16.74
N MET A 320 5.84 -9.60 15.60
CA MET A 320 7.29 -9.87 15.59
C MET A 320 8.08 -8.77 16.29
N SER A 321 7.69 -7.51 16.15
CA SER A 321 8.37 -6.36 16.78
C SER A 321 8.43 -6.47 18.31
N ARG A 322 7.54 -7.27 18.92
CA ARG A 322 7.47 -7.53 20.36
C ARG A 322 8.29 -8.74 20.80
N GLN A 323 8.83 -9.53 19.85
CA GLN A 323 9.56 -10.76 20.14
C GLN A 323 11.06 -10.49 20.37
N PRO A 324 11.76 -11.40 21.07
CA PRO A 324 13.21 -11.32 21.21
C PRO A 324 13.90 -11.25 19.83
N GLY A 325 14.75 -10.25 19.65
CA GLY A 325 15.45 -10.00 18.39
C GLY A 325 14.58 -9.43 17.27
N LYS A 326 13.24 -9.27 17.48
CA LYS A 326 12.27 -8.81 16.48
C LYS A 326 12.25 -9.67 15.21
N GLN A 327 12.51 -10.95 15.36
CA GLN A 327 12.62 -11.95 14.30
C GLN A 327 11.80 -13.18 14.65
N SER A 328 11.46 -13.96 13.64
CA SER A 328 10.79 -15.26 13.82
C SER A 328 11.18 -16.25 12.74
N TRP A 329 10.79 -17.49 12.94
CA TRP A 329 10.89 -18.57 11.98
C TRP A 329 9.49 -19.07 11.63
N GLN A 330 9.16 -19.10 10.34
CA GLN A 330 7.96 -19.76 9.84
C GLN A 330 8.25 -21.22 9.55
N ILE A 331 7.45 -22.12 10.13
CA ILE A 331 7.69 -23.57 10.11
C ILE A 331 6.57 -24.28 9.35
N PHE A 332 6.93 -25.15 8.41
CA PHE A 332 6.01 -26.01 7.68
C PHE A 332 6.69 -27.31 7.23
N ASP A 333 5.94 -28.20 6.64
CA ASP A 333 6.44 -29.50 6.20
C ASP A 333 6.21 -29.73 4.69
N SER A 334 6.51 -30.94 4.21
CA SER A 334 6.43 -31.31 2.80
C SER A 334 5.00 -31.29 2.22
N LYS A 335 3.97 -31.09 3.05
CA LYS A 335 2.57 -30.98 2.63
C LYS A 335 2.16 -29.61 2.14
N TRP A 336 3.06 -28.63 2.17
CA TRP A 336 2.80 -27.26 1.77
C TRP A 336 2.13 -27.10 0.36
N PRO A 337 2.42 -27.93 -0.67
CA PRO A 337 1.77 -27.77 -1.97
C PRO A 337 0.24 -27.98 -1.91
N GLU A 338 -0.22 -28.87 -1.03
CA GLU A 338 -1.64 -29.15 -0.81
C GLU A 338 -2.32 -28.07 0.05
N GLN A 339 -1.54 -27.33 0.83
CA GLN A 339 -2.01 -26.37 1.84
C GLN A 339 -2.05 -24.94 1.29
N ILE A 340 -1.20 -24.62 0.33
CA ILE A 340 -1.00 -23.25 -0.17
C ILE A 340 -2.29 -22.64 -0.74
N SER A 341 -3.11 -23.44 -1.39
CA SER A 341 -4.40 -23.02 -1.95
C SER A 341 -5.47 -22.74 -0.88
N LEU A 342 -5.22 -23.15 0.37
CA LEU A 342 -6.11 -22.90 1.51
C LEU A 342 -5.73 -21.65 2.30
N MET A 343 -4.59 -21.03 1.97
CA MET A 343 -4.13 -19.83 2.65
C MET A 343 -5.03 -18.64 2.32
N PRO A 344 -5.25 -17.73 3.28
CA PRO A 344 -5.97 -16.51 2.98
C PRO A 344 -5.14 -15.62 2.07
N ASP A 345 -5.80 -14.75 1.34
CA ASP A 345 -5.12 -13.71 0.60
C ASP A 345 -4.39 -12.79 1.59
N GLY A 346 -3.07 -12.82 1.55
CA GLY A 346 -2.24 -11.86 2.25
C GLY A 346 -1.85 -10.73 1.33
N HIS A 347 -1.17 -9.76 1.86
CA HIS A 347 -0.52 -8.71 1.07
C HIS A 347 0.71 -9.30 0.37
N GLY A 348 0.52 -10.13 -0.63
CA GLY A 348 1.58 -10.83 -1.34
C GLY A 348 1.09 -11.78 -2.43
N TYR A 349 1.89 -12.76 -2.78
CA TYR A 349 1.74 -13.58 -3.99
C TYR A 349 1.16 -14.98 -3.76
N ALA A 350 0.84 -15.35 -2.54
CA ALA A 350 0.69 -16.77 -2.19
C ALA A 350 -0.68 -17.39 -2.39
N ASN A 351 -1.70 -16.62 -2.53
CA ASN A 351 -3.05 -17.17 -2.68
C ASN A 351 -3.47 -17.31 -4.10
N HIS A 352 -2.62 -17.92 -4.83
CA HIS A 352 -2.94 -18.21 -6.18
C HIS A 352 -3.74 -19.50 -6.24
N TYR A 353 -4.87 -19.45 -6.93
CA TYR A 353 -5.45 -20.60 -7.52
C TYR A 353 -4.43 -21.23 -8.42
N LEU A 354 -3.91 -22.35 -7.99
CA LEU A 354 -3.12 -23.22 -8.82
C LEU A 354 -4.11 -24.17 -9.49
N THR A 355 -4.18 -24.15 -10.80
CA THR A 355 -4.66 -25.29 -11.55
C THR A 355 -3.78 -26.50 -11.19
N ASP A 356 -4.27 -27.72 -11.40
CA ASP A 356 -3.46 -28.92 -11.18
C ASP A 356 -2.12 -28.89 -11.96
N GLU A 357 -2.12 -28.26 -13.14
CA GLU A 357 -0.93 -28.07 -13.97
C GLU A 357 0.04 -27.08 -13.36
N GLU A 358 -0.45 -25.96 -12.84
CA GLU A 358 0.35 -24.95 -12.14
C GLU A 358 0.90 -25.49 -10.82
N ALA A 359 0.13 -26.27 -10.08
CA ALA A 359 0.58 -26.93 -8.86
C ALA A 359 1.70 -27.95 -9.16
N ALA A 360 1.56 -28.73 -10.24
CA ALA A 360 2.60 -29.67 -10.69
C ALA A 360 3.85 -28.93 -11.15
N GLU A 361 3.71 -27.81 -11.84
CA GLU A 361 4.83 -26.96 -12.25
C GLU A 361 5.52 -26.35 -11.03
N LEU A 362 4.77 -25.88 -10.06
CA LEU A 362 5.29 -25.35 -8.81
C LEU A 362 6.10 -26.39 -8.06
N THR A 363 5.62 -27.62 -7.99
CA THR A 363 6.34 -28.72 -7.36
C THR A 363 7.66 -28.99 -8.09
N THR A 364 7.66 -28.99 -9.43
CA THR A 364 8.88 -29.16 -10.25
C THR A 364 9.85 -27.98 -10.09
N VAL A 365 9.33 -26.80 -9.98
CA VAL A 365 10.11 -25.57 -9.80
C VAL A 365 10.59 -25.45 -8.35
N ALA A 366 9.82 -25.95 -7.39
CA ALA A 366 10.25 -26.10 -6.01
C ALA A 366 11.49 -26.97 -5.89
N GLU A 367 11.54 -28.05 -6.65
CA GLU A 367 12.73 -28.89 -6.75
C GLU A 367 13.91 -28.16 -7.40
N SER A 368 13.66 -27.20 -8.29
CA SER A 368 14.69 -26.39 -8.97
C SER A 368 15.08 -25.10 -8.24
N GLY A 369 14.37 -24.72 -7.18
CA GLY A 369 14.72 -23.61 -6.29
C GLY A 369 14.34 -22.21 -6.74
N TRP A 370 13.72 -22.07 -7.89
CA TRP A 370 13.53 -20.73 -8.51
C TRP A 370 12.24 -20.02 -8.09
N SER A 371 11.09 -20.69 -8.08
CA SER A 371 9.80 -20.06 -7.83
C SER A 371 9.42 -20.00 -6.37
N LEU A 372 10.06 -20.79 -5.54
CA LEU A 372 9.79 -20.80 -4.11
C LEU A 372 10.09 -19.46 -3.46
N LYS A 373 11.07 -18.72 -3.98
CA LYS A 373 11.42 -17.39 -3.49
C LYS A 373 10.26 -16.38 -3.71
N LEU A 374 9.53 -16.49 -4.81
CA LEU A 374 8.35 -15.65 -5.07
C LEU A 374 7.16 -16.00 -4.17
N LEU A 375 7.06 -17.27 -3.78
CA LEU A 375 6.06 -17.75 -2.85
C LEU A 375 6.53 -17.65 -1.39
N GLY A 376 7.79 -17.22 -1.18
CA GLY A 376 8.40 -17.15 0.11
C GLY A 376 8.60 -18.53 0.75
N ILE A 377 8.82 -19.54 -0.04
CA ILE A 377 9.16 -20.88 0.42
C ILE A 377 10.68 -21.04 0.29
N ALA A 378 11.30 -21.74 1.25
CA ALA A 378 12.74 -21.99 1.27
C ALA A 378 13.27 -22.46 -0.09
N THR A 379 14.24 -21.76 -0.63
CA THR A 379 14.87 -22.12 -1.90
C THR A 379 16.19 -22.83 -1.66
N PRO A 380 16.72 -23.63 -2.60
CA PRO A 380 18.08 -24.16 -2.47
C PRO A 380 19.12 -23.08 -2.20
N SER A 381 19.04 -21.93 -2.85
CA SER A 381 19.98 -20.83 -2.60
C SER A 381 19.84 -20.24 -1.20
N SER A 382 18.62 -20.00 -0.70
CA SER A 382 18.42 -19.49 0.66
C SER A 382 18.84 -20.50 1.74
N ILE A 383 18.69 -21.79 1.47
CA ILE A 383 19.20 -22.86 2.34
C ILE A 383 20.72 -22.90 2.33
N ASP A 384 21.34 -22.81 1.15
CA ASP A 384 22.80 -22.80 1.00
C ASP A 384 23.44 -21.55 1.62
N GLU A 385 22.75 -20.41 1.56
CA GLU A 385 23.15 -19.15 2.21
C GLU A 385 22.90 -19.14 3.72
N GLY A 386 22.16 -20.13 4.25
CA GLY A 386 21.85 -20.27 5.67
C GLY A 386 20.77 -19.30 6.18
N SER A 387 20.05 -18.64 5.29
CA SER A 387 18.89 -17.82 5.65
C SER A 387 17.65 -18.65 5.95
N ASP A 388 17.54 -19.85 5.34
CA ASP A 388 16.45 -20.80 5.57
C ASP A 388 17.00 -22.18 5.92
N VAL A 389 16.15 -23.04 6.48
CA VAL A 389 16.53 -24.39 6.89
C VAL A 389 15.62 -25.43 6.24
N LYS A 390 16.23 -26.51 5.73
CA LYS A 390 15.55 -27.75 5.35
C LYS A 390 16.15 -28.92 6.12
N ALA A 391 15.32 -29.76 6.70
CA ALA A 391 15.78 -30.87 7.53
C ALA A 391 14.84 -32.08 7.43
N ASP A 392 15.39 -33.28 7.72
CA ASP A 392 14.62 -34.53 7.74
C ASP A 392 14.06 -34.88 9.12
N SER A 393 14.44 -34.11 10.15
CA SER A 393 13.91 -34.22 11.51
C SER A 393 13.73 -32.87 12.18
N ILE A 394 12.83 -32.78 13.17
CA ILE A 394 12.60 -31.56 13.96
C ILE A 394 13.86 -31.17 14.75
N GLU A 395 14.62 -32.16 15.22
CA GLU A 395 15.88 -31.95 15.92
C GLU A 395 16.93 -31.27 15.03
N GLU A 396 17.03 -31.68 13.78
CA GLU A 396 17.91 -31.03 12.78
C GLU A 396 17.42 -29.66 12.40
N LEU A 397 16.09 -29.49 12.21
CA LEU A 397 15.47 -28.21 11.95
C LEU A 397 15.80 -27.19 13.05
N ALA A 398 15.59 -27.57 14.31
CA ALA A 398 15.88 -26.69 15.46
C ALA A 398 17.37 -26.30 15.52
N LYS A 399 18.28 -27.25 15.25
CA LYS A 399 19.73 -26.98 15.18
C LYS A 399 20.07 -26.04 14.04
N GLY A 400 19.45 -26.21 12.86
CA GLY A 400 19.62 -25.32 11.70
C GLY A 400 19.18 -23.88 11.98
N MET A 401 18.09 -23.72 12.72
CA MET A 401 17.60 -22.42 13.19
C MET A 401 18.44 -21.84 14.36
N ASN A 402 19.39 -22.59 14.89
CA ASN A 402 20.14 -22.22 16.10
C ASN A 402 19.24 -21.98 17.32
N LEU A 403 18.17 -22.78 17.47
CA LEU A 403 17.21 -22.72 18.56
C LEU A 403 17.32 -23.92 19.51
N PRO A 404 16.85 -23.82 20.77
CA PRO A 404 16.87 -24.91 21.72
C PRO A 404 16.00 -26.08 21.25
N VAL A 405 16.63 -27.23 20.97
CA VAL A 405 15.97 -28.42 20.39
C VAL A 405 14.77 -28.88 21.18
N ASP A 406 14.91 -29.00 22.51
CA ASP A 406 13.84 -29.50 23.38
C ASP A 406 12.64 -28.55 23.41
N VAL A 407 12.90 -27.23 23.30
CA VAL A 407 11.86 -26.20 23.28
C VAL A 407 11.09 -26.25 21.96
N VAL A 408 11.80 -26.22 20.83
CA VAL A 408 11.19 -26.28 19.49
C VAL A 408 10.36 -27.54 19.33
N LYS A 409 10.92 -28.70 19.76
CA LYS A 409 10.21 -29.96 19.70
C LYS A 409 8.91 -29.95 20.51
N ALA A 410 8.97 -29.49 21.77
CA ALA A 410 7.80 -29.43 22.62
C ALA A 410 6.72 -28.48 22.04
N GLU A 411 7.13 -27.38 21.42
CA GLU A 411 6.22 -26.42 20.81
C GLU A 411 5.53 -26.99 19.55
N ILE A 412 6.30 -27.69 18.69
CA ILE A 412 5.74 -28.34 17.50
C ILE A 412 4.83 -29.51 17.91
N ASP A 413 5.22 -30.34 18.90
CA ASP A 413 4.40 -31.43 19.43
C ASP A 413 3.05 -30.85 19.96
N ARG A 414 3.08 -29.74 20.71
CA ARG A 414 1.88 -29.07 21.20
C ARG A 414 1.02 -28.54 20.05
N TYR A 415 1.63 -27.89 19.07
CA TYR A 415 0.91 -27.38 17.90
C TYR A 415 0.24 -28.50 17.09
N ASN A 416 0.93 -29.63 16.88
CA ASN A 416 0.39 -30.81 16.22
C ASN A 416 -0.80 -31.42 16.98
N GLU A 417 -0.73 -31.45 18.32
CA GLU A 417 -1.85 -31.88 19.17
C GLU A 417 -3.10 -31.01 18.91
N LEU A 418 -2.94 -29.69 18.83
CA LEU A 418 -4.02 -28.75 18.52
C LEU A 418 -4.58 -28.95 17.11
N CYS A 419 -3.71 -29.20 16.13
CA CYS A 419 -4.11 -29.50 14.76
C CYS A 419 -4.97 -30.77 14.70
N HIS A 420 -4.56 -31.86 15.34
CA HIS A 420 -5.33 -33.11 15.40
C HIS A 420 -6.65 -32.96 16.16
N LYS A 421 -6.66 -32.12 17.18
CA LYS A 421 -7.89 -31.76 17.90
C LYS A 421 -8.85 -30.93 17.06
N GLY A 422 -8.34 -30.21 16.03
CA GLY A 422 -9.10 -29.28 15.21
C GLY A 422 -9.53 -28.01 15.94
N ILE A 423 -8.86 -27.68 17.07
CA ILE A 423 -9.13 -26.49 17.89
C ILE A 423 -7.80 -25.96 18.41
N ASP A 424 -7.48 -24.73 18.08
CA ASP A 424 -6.35 -24.00 18.65
C ASP A 424 -6.77 -23.35 19.99
N GLU A 425 -6.52 -24.05 21.09
CA GLU A 425 -6.85 -23.55 22.44
C GLU A 425 -5.87 -22.49 22.93
N ASP A 426 -4.70 -22.35 22.25
CA ASP A 426 -3.64 -21.47 22.71
C ASP A 426 -3.81 -20.04 22.12
N TYR A 427 -4.13 -19.94 20.82
CA TYR A 427 -4.23 -18.64 20.13
C TYR A 427 -5.49 -18.48 19.25
N GLY A 428 -6.32 -19.51 19.13
CA GLY A 428 -7.62 -19.41 18.43
C GLY A 428 -7.51 -19.38 16.91
N LYS A 429 -6.47 -19.95 16.32
CA LYS A 429 -6.31 -20.09 14.88
C LYS A 429 -7.46 -20.88 14.27
N ILE A 430 -7.91 -20.47 13.08
CA ILE A 430 -9.05 -21.09 12.41
C ILE A 430 -8.75 -22.56 12.06
N PRO A 431 -9.69 -23.50 12.29
CA PRO A 431 -9.44 -24.94 12.10
C PRO A 431 -9.01 -25.33 10.69
N THR A 432 -9.52 -24.64 9.66
CA THR A 432 -9.20 -24.91 8.25
C THR A 432 -7.74 -24.67 7.88
N ARG A 433 -6.99 -23.94 8.71
CA ARG A 433 -5.58 -23.60 8.52
C ARG A 433 -4.69 -24.06 9.67
N LEU A 434 -5.16 -25.01 10.45
CA LEU A 434 -4.34 -25.77 11.40
C LEU A 434 -3.60 -26.88 10.65
N PHE A 435 -2.43 -26.57 10.12
CA PHE A 435 -1.60 -27.48 9.35
C PHE A 435 -0.53 -28.11 10.23
N PRO A 436 -0.59 -29.43 10.53
CA PRO A 436 0.41 -30.08 11.38
C PRO A 436 1.78 -30.12 10.69
N VAL A 437 2.83 -30.12 11.49
CA VAL A 437 4.22 -30.20 11.04
C VAL A 437 4.75 -31.60 11.40
N GLU A 438 4.54 -32.60 10.53
CA GLU A 438 4.75 -34.01 10.82
C GLU A 438 5.45 -34.81 9.71
N THR A 439 5.44 -34.29 8.48
CA THR A 439 5.90 -35.06 7.31
C THR A 439 7.18 -34.45 6.73
N PRO A 440 8.33 -35.12 6.89
CA PRO A 440 9.58 -34.62 6.35
C PRO A 440 9.57 -34.54 4.80
N PRO A 441 10.41 -33.71 4.20
CA PRO A 441 11.28 -32.75 4.84
C PRO A 441 10.54 -31.60 5.49
N PHE A 442 11.13 -31.06 6.58
CA PHE A 442 10.65 -29.89 7.29
C PHE A 442 11.39 -28.65 6.80
N TYR A 443 10.72 -27.52 6.85
CA TYR A 443 11.26 -26.23 6.41
C TYR A 443 11.08 -25.17 7.49
N ALA A 444 12.05 -24.29 7.59
CA ALA A 444 11.98 -23.07 8.39
C ALA A 444 12.46 -21.90 7.55
N ILE A 445 11.61 -20.87 7.42
CA ILE A 445 11.93 -19.63 6.72
C ILE A 445 12.15 -18.53 7.74
N HIS A 446 13.26 -17.83 7.64
CA HIS A 446 13.60 -16.73 8.52
C HIS A 446 12.84 -15.46 8.14
N PHE A 447 12.16 -14.87 9.12
CA PHE A 447 11.54 -13.57 9.01
C PHE A 447 12.37 -12.55 9.76
N ASP A 448 12.94 -11.62 9.02
CA ASP A 448 13.68 -10.48 9.58
C ASP A 448 12.75 -9.44 10.20
N ALA A 449 13.36 -8.50 10.92
CA ALA A 449 12.65 -7.36 11.49
C ALA A 449 11.80 -6.63 10.47
N ALA A 450 10.65 -6.17 10.90
CA ALA A 450 9.71 -5.49 10.04
C ALA A 450 10.28 -4.22 9.42
N GLY A 451 9.89 -3.96 8.18
CA GLY A 451 10.09 -2.70 7.49
C GLY A 451 8.80 -1.90 7.45
N MET A 452 8.92 -0.58 7.31
CA MET A 452 7.80 0.32 7.07
C MET A 452 7.78 0.74 5.62
N LEU A 453 6.64 0.53 4.94
CA LEU A 453 6.47 0.88 3.54
C LEU A 453 6.08 2.35 3.38
N VAL A 454 5.06 2.78 4.09
CA VAL A 454 4.51 4.14 4.07
C VAL A 454 3.80 4.42 5.39
N VAL A 455 3.58 5.70 5.72
CA VAL A 455 2.70 6.11 6.81
C VAL A 455 1.43 6.70 6.21
N MET A 456 0.30 6.01 6.41
CA MET A 456 -1.00 6.50 5.99
C MET A 456 -1.55 7.48 7.03
N GLY A 457 -2.14 8.54 6.55
CA GLY A 457 -2.73 9.59 7.36
C GLY A 457 -2.11 10.96 7.08
N GLY A 458 -2.92 11.99 7.22
CA GLY A 458 -2.49 13.32 6.82
C GLY A 458 -3.34 14.44 7.36
N LEU A 459 -3.42 15.51 6.59
CA LEU A 459 -4.23 16.67 6.91
C LEU A 459 -5.71 16.28 6.95
N GLU A 460 -6.39 16.58 8.05
CA GLU A 460 -7.82 16.35 8.15
C GLU A 460 -8.54 17.16 7.10
N CYS A 461 -9.48 16.54 6.37
CA CYS A 461 -10.18 17.20 5.29
C CYS A 461 -11.68 16.86 5.29
N ASN A 462 -12.45 17.73 4.66
CA ASN A 462 -13.88 17.48 4.43
C ASN A 462 -14.09 16.51 3.24
N THR A 463 -15.34 16.17 2.97
CA THR A 463 -15.75 15.28 1.87
C THR A 463 -15.59 15.88 0.47
N LYS A 464 -15.08 17.11 0.34
CA LYS A 464 -14.67 17.78 -0.90
C LYS A 464 -13.15 17.86 -1.03
N LEU A 465 -12.41 17.21 -0.12
CA LEU A 465 -10.96 17.15 -0.05
C LEU A 465 -10.26 18.48 0.27
N GLN A 466 -10.96 19.38 0.96
CA GLN A 466 -10.38 20.61 1.48
C GLN A 466 -9.85 20.37 2.91
N PRO A 467 -8.57 20.64 3.18
CA PRO A 467 -8.03 20.60 4.55
C PRO A 467 -8.80 21.54 5.47
N LEU A 468 -8.88 21.17 6.76
CA LEU A 468 -9.63 21.90 7.78
C LEU A 468 -8.68 22.62 8.74
N ASP A 469 -9.12 23.79 9.22
CA ASP A 469 -8.51 24.50 10.35
C ASP A 469 -8.96 23.90 11.70
N ASP A 470 -8.41 24.42 12.80
CA ASP A 470 -8.76 23.97 14.17
C ASP A 470 -10.23 24.19 14.55
N GLU A 471 -10.94 25.09 13.86
CA GLU A 471 -12.37 25.35 14.02
C GLU A 471 -13.25 24.47 13.11
N GLY A 472 -12.63 23.65 12.24
CA GLY A 472 -13.30 22.77 11.29
C GLY A 472 -13.77 23.48 10.01
N ASN A 473 -13.26 24.68 9.72
CA ASN A 473 -13.56 25.37 8.47
C ASN A 473 -12.58 24.93 7.38
N PRO A 474 -13.03 24.80 6.11
CA PRO A 474 -12.14 24.48 5.01
C PRO A 474 -11.20 25.64 4.69
N ILE A 475 -9.92 25.34 4.46
CA ILE A 475 -8.94 26.31 3.97
C ILE A 475 -9.22 26.58 2.50
N GLU A 476 -9.62 27.81 2.19
CA GLU A 476 -10.00 28.20 0.83
C GLU A 476 -8.79 28.12 -0.12
N GLY A 477 -9.02 27.56 -1.32
CA GLY A 477 -7.99 27.43 -2.33
C GLY A 477 -7.03 26.23 -2.11
N LEU A 478 -7.23 25.42 -1.06
CA LEU A 478 -6.39 24.25 -0.78
C LEU A 478 -7.18 22.94 -0.91
N PHE A 479 -6.57 21.96 -1.58
CA PHE A 479 -7.05 20.58 -1.72
C PHE A 479 -5.94 19.60 -1.39
N VAL A 480 -6.31 18.40 -0.97
CA VAL A 480 -5.35 17.36 -0.57
C VAL A 480 -5.77 15.99 -1.09
N ALA A 481 -4.80 15.18 -1.54
CA ALA A 481 -5.04 13.82 -1.99
C ALA A 481 -3.81 12.92 -1.78
N GLY A 482 -4.01 11.61 -1.89
CA GLY A 482 -2.95 10.64 -1.64
C GLY A 482 -2.61 10.52 -0.15
N ASN A 483 -1.37 10.16 0.18
CA ASN A 483 -0.97 9.93 1.58
C ASN A 483 -0.82 11.21 2.41
N CYS A 484 -0.87 12.38 1.76
CA CYS A 484 -0.94 13.66 2.45
C CYS A 484 -2.34 13.97 3.04
N MET A 485 -3.37 13.22 2.60
CA MET A 485 -4.75 13.42 3.00
C MET A 485 -5.15 12.52 4.16
N GLY A 486 -5.83 13.08 5.15
CA GLY A 486 -6.49 12.38 6.25
C GLY A 486 -7.86 11.79 5.89
N GLY A 487 -8.47 11.10 6.86
CA GLY A 487 -9.82 10.55 6.78
C GLY A 487 -9.96 9.23 6.01
N ARG A 488 -8.89 8.70 5.40
CA ARG A 488 -8.92 7.43 4.65
C ARG A 488 -8.58 6.23 5.51
N PHE A 489 -7.43 6.29 6.18
CA PHE A 489 -6.84 5.20 6.94
C PHE A 489 -6.37 5.69 8.30
N LEU A 490 -6.84 5.07 9.34
CA LEU A 490 -6.48 5.38 10.73
C LEU A 490 -6.33 4.08 11.50
N VAL A 491 -5.45 4.07 12.47
CA VAL A 491 -5.13 2.95 13.37
C VAL A 491 -4.32 1.87 12.67
N GLU A 492 -4.84 1.30 11.59
CA GLU A 492 -4.26 0.18 10.84
C GLU A 492 -4.49 0.37 9.34
N TYR A 493 -3.58 -0.14 8.52
CA TYR A 493 -3.79 -0.21 7.08
C TYR A 493 -4.63 -1.46 6.75
N PRO A 494 -5.81 -1.29 6.12
CA PRO A 494 -6.71 -2.42 5.87
C PRO A 494 -6.25 -3.24 4.67
N VAL A 495 -5.70 -4.42 4.90
CA VAL A 495 -5.30 -5.37 3.85
C VAL A 495 -6.46 -6.19 3.29
N THR A 496 -7.65 -6.03 3.84
CA THR A 496 -8.90 -6.65 3.39
C THR A 496 -9.20 -6.40 1.91
N VAL A 497 -8.72 -5.27 1.39
CA VAL A 497 -8.71 -4.94 -0.04
C VAL A 497 -7.28 -4.63 -0.44
N ALA A 498 -6.62 -5.56 -1.11
CA ALA A 498 -5.25 -5.36 -1.59
C ALA A 498 -5.17 -4.15 -2.54
N GLY A 499 -4.18 -3.27 -2.34
CA GLY A 499 -3.97 -2.10 -3.19
C GLY A 499 -4.98 -0.96 -3.00
N ILE A 500 -5.75 -0.94 -1.92
CA ILE A 500 -6.73 0.13 -1.65
C ILE A 500 -6.06 1.51 -1.54
N SER A 501 -4.80 1.59 -1.09
CA SER A 501 -4.11 2.88 -0.97
C SER A 501 -3.86 3.51 -2.34
N LEU A 502 -3.43 2.72 -3.34
CA LEU A 502 -3.21 3.21 -4.70
C LEU A 502 -4.53 3.62 -5.37
N ALA A 503 -5.58 2.81 -5.19
CA ALA A 503 -6.90 3.11 -5.73
C ALA A 503 -7.51 4.38 -5.13
N THR A 504 -7.43 4.56 -3.80
CA THR A 504 -7.91 5.78 -3.14
C THR A 504 -7.07 7.00 -3.49
N ALA A 505 -5.74 6.85 -3.64
CA ALA A 505 -4.87 7.94 -4.08
C ALA A 505 -5.26 8.43 -5.47
N LEU A 506 -5.56 7.52 -6.39
CA LEU A 506 -6.02 7.81 -7.74
C LEU A 506 -7.39 8.52 -7.72
N SER A 507 -8.39 7.92 -7.09
CA SER A 507 -9.76 8.45 -7.08
C SER A 507 -9.85 9.82 -6.40
N PHE A 508 -9.18 10.01 -5.28
CA PHE A 508 -9.16 11.31 -4.61
C PHE A 508 -8.26 12.33 -5.32
N GLY A 509 -7.22 11.89 -6.03
CA GLY A 509 -6.46 12.76 -6.92
C GLY A 509 -7.36 13.34 -8.03
N ARG A 510 -8.12 12.47 -8.73
CA ARG A 510 -9.10 12.91 -9.75
C ARG A 510 -10.12 13.91 -9.18
N MET A 511 -10.70 13.55 -8.04
CA MET A 511 -11.66 14.42 -7.35
C MET A 511 -11.07 15.77 -6.94
N ALA A 512 -9.85 15.79 -6.38
CA ALA A 512 -9.17 17.02 -5.99
C ALA A 512 -8.90 17.93 -7.19
N GLY A 513 -8.43 17.36 -8.31
CA GLY A 513 -8.22 18.11 -9.56
C GLY A 513 -9.49 18.74 -10.11
N ILE A 514 -10.62 18.01 -10.11
CA ILE A 514 -11.93 18.51 -10.53
C ILE A 514 -12.38 19.66 -9.61
N ASN A 515 -12.33 19.44 -8.29
CA ASN A 515 -12.76 20.42 -7.30
C ASN A 515 -11.90 21.68 -7.31
N ALA A 516 -10.60 21.56 -7.57
CA ALA A 516 -9.68 22.68 -7.65
C ALA A 516 -9.98 23.62 -8.83
N VAL A 517 -10.49 23.09 -9.95
CA VAL A 517 -10.94 23.91 -11.09
C VAL A 517 -12.22 24.69 -10.74
N GLY A 518 -13.09 24.11 -9.91
CA GLY A 518 -14.30 24.77 -9.41
C GLY A 518 -15.43 24.92 -10.42
N LYS A 519 -15.34 24.32 -11.62
CA LYS A 519 -16.44 24.29 -12.59
C LYS A 519 -17.52 23.30 -12.19
N GLU A 520 -17.11 22.21 -11.64
CA GLU A 520 -17.91 21.16 -11.04
C GLU A 520 -17.34 20.89 -9.65
N VAL A 521 -18.18 20.56 -8.68
CA VAL A 521 -17.73 20.22 -7.32
C VAL A 521 -18.27 18.86 -6.96
N ILE A 522 -17.36 17.92 -6.78
CA ILE A 522 -17.68 16.58 -6.29
C ILE A 522 -17.62 16.58 -4.77
N ASP A 523 -18.66 16.04 -4.15
CA ASP A 523 -18.73 15.84 -2.70
C ASP A 523 -18.94 14.34 -2.42
N ALA A 524 -17.99 13.69 -1.77
CA ALA A 524 -18.08 12.26 -1.44
C ALA A 524 -19.30 11.90 -0.58
N LYS A 525 -19.89 12.87 0.10
CA LYS A 525 -21.11 12.72 0.88
C LYS A 525 -22.38 12.69 0.03
N ALA A 526 -22.33 13.18 -1.20
CA ALA A 526 -23.47 13.14 -2.10
C ALA A 526 -23.73 11.67 -2.48
N ARG A 527 -24.80 11.10 -1.96
CA ARG A 527 -25.27 9.77 -2.37
C ARG A 527 -25.82 9.90 -3.79
N ALA A 528 -25.30 9.07 -4.71
CA ALA A 528 -25.81 8.96 -6.07
C ALA A 528 -27.28 8.50 -6.10
#